data_28d89ab7331374d055035e438def4f7b
#
_entry.id   28d89ab7331374d055035e438def4f7b
#
_cell.length_a   1.000
_cell.length_b   1.000
_cell.length_c   1.000
_cell.angle_alpha   90.00
_cell.angle_beta   90.00
_cell.angle_gamma   90.00
#
_symmetry.space_group_name_H-M   'P 1'
#
loop_
_entity.id
_entity.type
_entity.pdbx_description
1 polymer ?
#
loop_
_entity_poly.entity_id
_entity_poly.type
_entity_poly.pdbx_seq_one_letter_code
_entity_poly.pdbx_strand_id
1 'polypeptide(L)'
;CSDVSQIKNLVDKTVEHYGKLDGIVSNAGIGQGGSPLHEYEMEDYDKIFALNSKGVFAGMKYGAEAIFKSHSQGGFLINVASIAGIIPQRGQALYTATKHGVVGMTKVAALDYAPYGITVNAICPGYTKTSIFGNAPEQALTFFAKDCPAGRMGNPEECGYLALFLASDLARYITGAAIPVDGALSAGHQNVSTWKHPLFD
;
A
#
# COMPACT_ATOMS: atom_id res chain seq x y z
N CYS A 1 -2.79 -13.58 5.74
CA CYS A 1 -2.62 -13.19 4.32
C CYS A 1 -1.34 -13.78 3.67
N SER A 2 -0.41 -14.32 4.43
CA SER A 2 0.74 -15.07 3.88
C SER A 2 0.33 -16.44 3.30
N ASP A 3 -0.78 -17.00 3.77
CA ASP A 3 -1.38 -18.23 3.24
C ASP A 3 -2.36 -17.91 2.11
N VAL A 4 -1.95 -18.23 0.89
CA VAL A 4 -2.71 -17.98 -0.35
C VAL A 4 -4.05 -18.71 -0.37
N SER A 5 -4.13 -19.91 0.26
CA SER A 5 -5.38 -20.68 0.30
C SER A 5 -6.46 -19.98 1.13
N GLN A 6 -6.06 -19.29 2.20
CA GLN A 6 -6.98 -18.51 3.03
C GLN A 6 -7.48 -17.24 2.31
N ILE A 7 -6.62 -16.61 1.48
CA ILE A 7 -7.06 -15.46 0.66
C ILE A 7 -8.12 -15.93 -0.35
N LYS A 8 -7.85 -17.03 -1.04
CA LYS A 8 -8.84 -17.63 -1.95
C LYS A 8 -10.15 -17.96 -1.24
N ASN A 9 -10.08 -18.62 -0.10
CA ASN A 9 -11.25 -18.97 0.70
C ASN A 9 -12.05 -17.74 1.16
N LEU A 10 -11.37 -16.63 1.52
CA LEU A 10 -12.03 -15.37 1.85
C LEU A 10 -12.84 -14.84 0.68
N VAL A 11 -12.25 -14.82 -0.52
CA VAL A 11 -12.92 -14.37 -1.75
C VAL A 11 -14.11 -15.28 -2.07
N ASP A 12 -13.91 -16.61 -2.05
CA ASP A 12 -14.96 -17.59 -2.35
C ASP A 12 -16.14 -17.42 -1.39
N LYS A 13 -15.90 -17.31 -0.08
CA LYS A 13 -16.95 -17.09 0.93
C LYS A 13 -17.65 -15.74 0.79
N THR A 14 -16.94 -14.70 0.35
CA THR A 14 -17.57 -13.40 0.08
C THR A 14 -18.57 -13.53 -1.06
N VAL A 15 -18.19 -14.17 -2.15
CA VAL A 15 -19.08 -14.41 -3.29
C VAL A 15 -20.23 -15.34 -2.91
N GLU A 16 -19.98 -16.40 -2.14
CA GLU A 16 -21.02 -17.30 -1.63
C GLU A 16 -22.07 -16.55 -0.80
N HIS A 17 -21.64 -15.64 0.07
CA HIS A 17 -22.53 -14.93 0.99
C HIS A 17 -23.28 -13.76 0.33
N TYR A 18 -22.59 -12.99 -0.53
CA TYR A 18 -23.16 -11.75 -1.12
C TYR A 18 -23.55 -11.89 -2.59
N GLY A 19 -23.28 -13.03 -3.21
CA GLY A 19 -23.56 -13.30 -4.63
C GLY A 19 -22.56 -12.65 -5.60
N LYS A 20 -21.69 -11.77 -5.11
CA LYS A 20 -20.73 -10.99 -5.93
C LYS A 20 -19.53 -10.49 -5.15
N LEU A 21 -18.52 -10.03 -5.88
CA LEU A 21 -17.42 -9.22 -5.36
C LEU A 21 -17.28 -7.98 -6.23
N ASP A 22 -17.39 -6.79 -5.63
CA ASP A 22 -17.20 -5.50 -6.35
C ASP A 22 -15.76 -5.04 -6.32
N GLY A 23 -14.98 -5.45 -5.33
CA GLY A 23 -13.57 -5.09 -5.24
C GLY A 23 -12.86 -5.69 -4.03
N ILE A 24 -11.55 -5.48 -3.99
CA ILE A 24 -10.70 -5.94 -2.88
C ILE A 24 -9.69 -4.87 -2.50
N VAL A 25 -9.44 -4.74 -1.21
CA VAL A 25 -8.36 -3.91 -0.65
C VAL A 25 -7.30 -4.83 -0.04
N SER A 26 -6.14 -4.93 -0.68
CA SER A 26 -4.99 -5.71 -0.19
C SER A 26 -4.16 -4.83 0.74
N ASN A 27 -4.55 -4.80 2.03
CA ASN A 27 -3.94 -3.92 3.04
C ASN A 27 -2.91 -4.61 3.94
N ALA A 28 -3.05 -5.91 4.18
CA ALA A 28 -2.19 -6.63 5.12
C ALA A 28 -0.71 -6.53 4.74
N GLY A 29 0.12 -6.20 5.72
CA GLY A 29 1.56 -6.10 5.54
C GLY A 29 2.29 -5.99 6.87
N ILE A 30 3.59 -6.30 6.83
CA ILE A 30 4.51 -6.12 7.96
C ILE A 30 5.61 -5.16 7.57
N GLY A 31 6.06 -4.39 8.55
CA GLY A 31 7.31 -3.63 8.47
C GLY A 31 8.51 -4.52 8.73
N GLN A 32 9.68 -3.93 8.57
CA GLN A 32 10.95 -4.57 8.90
C GLN A 32 11.85 -3.56 9.62
N GLY A 33 12.62 -4.03 10.59
CA GLY A 33 13.68 -3.24 11.22
C GLY A 33 14.72 -2.80 10.21
N GLY A 34 15.39 -1.68 10.47
CA GLY A 34 16.45 -1.18 9.60
C GLY A 34 17.77 -1.89 9.85
N SER A 35 18.32 -2.58 8.82
CA SER A 35 19.64 -3.21 8.84
C SER A 35 20.37 -2.97 7.51
N PRO A 36 21.70 -2.96 7.49
CA PRO A 36 22.46 -3.06 6.25
C PRO A 36 22.07 -4.33 5.48
N LEU A 37 22.12 -4.28 4.15
CA LEU A 37 21.64 -5.36 3.28
C LEU A 37 22.28 -6.73 3.58
N HIS A 38 23.55 -6.76 3.92
CA HIS A 38 24.29 -8.00 4.19
C HIS A 38 24.01 -8.63 5.56
N GLU A 39 23.24 -7.95 6.41
CA GLU A 39 22.85 -8.44 7.75
C GLU A 39 21.46 -9.06 7.78
N TYR A 40 20.75 -9.10 6.64
CA TYR A 40 19.44 -9.76 6.58
C TYR A 40 19.58 -11.27 6.49
N GLU A 41 18.77 -11.97 7.27
CA GLU A 41 18.63 -13.40 7.15
C GLU A 41 17.66 -13.77 5.99
N MET A 42 17.89 -14.93 5.37
CA MET A 42 17.04 -15.39 4.25
C MET A 42 15.60 -15.67 4.71
N GLU A 43 15.41 -16.05 5.96
CA GLU A 43 14.10 -16.24 6.59
C GLU A 43 13.31 -14.94 6.64
N ASP A 44 13.96 -13.78 6.84
CA ASP A 44 13.31 -12.47 6.77
C ASP A 44 12.81 -12.17 5.36
N TYR A 45 13.62 -12.53 4.35
CA TYR A 45 13.22 -12.42 2.96
C TYR A 45 11.94 -13.21 2.70
N ASP A 46 11.92 -14.50 3.03
CA ASP A 46 10.77 -15.38 2.79
C ASP A 46 9.50 -14.86 3.49
N LYS A 47 9.63 -14.46 4.75
CA LYS A 47 8.53 -13.97 5.57
C LYS A 47 7.91 -12.69 5.01
N ILE A 48 8.73 -11.68 4.69
CA ILE A 48 8.24 -10.39 4.22
C ILE A 48 7.65 -10.47 2.81
N PHE A 49 8.29 -11.25 1.92
CA PHE A 49 7.79 -11.45 0.56
C PHE A 49 6.52 -12.28 0.53
N ALA A 50 6.40 -13.29 1.40
CA ALA A 50 5.17 -14.08 1.51
C ALA A 50 3.94 -13.21 1.83
N LEU A 51 4.08 -12.25 2.74
CA LEU A 51 2.95 -11.40 3.13
C LEU A 51 2.82 -10.17 2.23
N ASN A 52 3.88 -9.37 2.10
CA ASN A 52 3.79 -8.05 1.46
C ASN A 52 3.70 -8.10 -0.07
N SER A 53 4.17 -9.17 -0.70
CA SER A 53 4.20 -9.32 -2.16
C SER A 53 3.27 -10.44 -2.63
N LYS A 54 3.51 -11.69 -2.21
CA LYS A 54 2.71 -12.85 -2.63
C LYS A 54 1.25 -12.75 -2.16
N GLY A 55 1.02 -12.25 -0.94
CA GLY A 55 -0.33 -12.02 -0.42
C GLY A 55 -1.11 -10.99 -1.24
N VAL A 56 -0.47 -9.88 -1.62
CA VAL A 56 -1.09 -8.84 -2.47
C VAL A 56 -1.37 -9.39 -3.88
N PHE A 57 -0.41 -10.12 -4.46
CA PHE A 57 -0.61 -10.77 -5.76
C PHE A 57 -1.81 -11.75 -5.73
N ALA A 58 -1.93 -12.57 -4.68
CA ALA A 58 -3.04 -13.48 -4.51
C ALA A 58 -4.39 -12.73 -4.38
N GLY A 59 -4.41 -11.62 -3.64
CA GLY A 59 -5.58 -10.73 -3.54
C GLY A 59 -6.02 -10.21 -4.90
N MET A 60 -5.08 -9.68 -5.70
CA MET A 60 -5.39 -9.22 -7.05
C MET A 60 -5.87 -10.36 -7.97
N LYS A 61 -5.19 -11.51 -7.95
CA LYS A 61 -5.52 -12.68 -8.77
C LYS A 61 -6.95 -13.17 -8.50
N TYR A 62 -7.24 -13.52 -7.25
CA TYR A 62 -8.53 -14.10 -6.90
C TYR A 62 -9.64 -13.04 -6.86
N GLY A 63 -9.31 -11.79 -6.50
CA GLY A 63 -10.24 -10.68 -6.59
C GLY A 63 -10.69 -10.41 -8.03
N ALA A 64 -9.76 -10.28 -8.97
CA ALA A 64 -10.10 -10.12 -10.37
C ALA A 64 -10.93 -11.30 -10.92
N GLU A 65 -10.50 -12.54 -10.63
CA GLU A 65 -11.24 -13.74 -11.05
C GLU A 65 -12.69 -13.74 -10.52
N ALA A 66 -12.89 -13.36 -9.28
CA ALA A 66 -14.24 -13.29 -8.68
C ALA A 66 -15.07 -12.16 -9.28
N ILE A 67 -14.50 -10.97 -9.51
CA ILE A 67 -15.17 -9.86 -10.18
C ILE A 67 -15.62 -10.27 -11.58
N PHE A 68 -14.75 -10.91 -12.38
CA PHE A 68 -15.12 -11.41 -13.71
C PHE A 68 -16.26 -12.41 -13.68
N LYS A 69 -16.28 -13.33 -12.70
CA LYS A 69 -17.36 -14.34 -12.57
C LYS A 69 -18.67 -13.76 -12.07
N SER A 70 -18.60 -12.71 -11.26
CA SER A 70 -19.79 -12.13 -10.59
C SER A 70 -20.50 -11.11 -11.48
N HIS A 71 -19.76 -10.42 -12.34
CA HIS A 71 -20.28 -9.29 -13.10
C HIS A 71 -19.74 -9.18 -14.48
N SER A 72 -20.57 -8.66 -15.29
CA SER A 72 -20.27 -8.33 -16.65
C SER A 72 -19.28 -7.18 -16.81
N GLN A 73 -19.23 -6.20 -15.92
CA GLN A 73 -18.36 -5.03 -16.08
C GLN A 73 -18.13 -4.25 -14.78
N GLY A 74 -16.85 -3.90 -14.56
CA GLY A 74 -16.44 -2.95 -13.53
C GLY A 74 -16.09 -3.57 -12.18
N GLY A 75 -15.26 -2.86 -11.43
CA GLY A 75 -14.78 -3.24 -10.11
C GLY A 75 -13.51 -2.48 -9.75
N PHE A 76 -12.93 -2.78 -8.59
CA PHE A 76 -11.68 -2.16 -8.17
C PHE A 76 -10.77 -3.14 -7.45
N LEU A 77 -9.45 -2.95 -7.63
CA LEU A 77 -8.40 -3.58 -6.84
C LEU A 77 -7.53 -2.47 -6.24
N ILE A 78 -7.49 -2.37 -4.93
CA ILE A 78 -6.70 -1.35 -4.23
C ILE A 78 -5.61 -2.05 -3.44
N ASN A 79 -4.36 -1.71 -3.70
CA ASN A 79 -3.20 -2.29 -3.03
C ASN A 79 -2.57 -1.25 -2.09
N VAL A 80 -2.37 -1.60 -0.82
CA VAL A 80 -1.64 -0.73 0.10
C VAL A 80 -0.14 -1.03 -0.01
N ALA A 81 0.54 -0.17 -0.78
CA ALA A 81 1.99 -0.20 -0.92
C ALA A 81 2.68 0.54 0.25
N SER A 82 3.41 1.58 -0.03
CA SER A 82 4.10 2.49 0.88
C SER A 82 4.80 3.57 0.06
N ILE A 83 5.22 4.66 0.68
CA ILE A 83 6.25 5.54 0.08
C ILE A 83 7.52 4.75 -0.26
N ALA A 84 7.84 3.69 0.49
CA ALA A 84 8.92 2.75 0.18
C ALA A 84 8.73 1.99 -1.14
N GLY A 85 7.56 2.07 -1.78
CA GLY A 85 7.31 1.61 -3.14
C GLY A 85 7.58 2.67 -4.21
N ILE A 86 7.89 3.91 -3.82
CA ILE A 86 8.15 5.06 -4.71
C ILE A 86 9.59 5.53 -4.54
N ILE A 87 10.05 5.68 -3.30
CA ILE A 87 11.42 6.06 -2.95
C ILE A 87 12.05 5.01 -2.04
N PRO A 88 13.34 4.68 -2.23
CA PRO A 88 14.01 3.70 -1.36
C PRO A 88 14.21 4.28 0.05
N GLN A 89 14.13 3.39 1.05
CA GLN A 89 14.42 3.74 2.42
C GLN A 89 15.69 3.04 2.91
N ARG A 90 16.61 3.82 3.48
CA ARG A 90 17.88 3.31 4.02
C ARG A 90 17.60 2.23 5.08
N GLY A 91 18.30 1.11 5.00
CA GLY A 91 18.18 0.01 5.93
C GLY A 91 16.92 -0.86 5.74
N GLN A 92 16.10 -0.61 4.74
CA GLN A 92 14.84 -1.34 4.50
C GLN A 92 14.82 -2.02 3.12
N ALA A 93 15.88 -2.75 2.80
CA ALA A 93 16.05 -3.33 1.46
C ALA A 93 14.89 -4.26 1.07
N LEU A 94 14.53 -5.22 1.93
CA LEU A 94 13.50 -6.21 1.64
C LEU A 94 12.11 -5.56 1.62
N TYR A 95 11.80 -4.69 2.59
CA TYR A 95 10.54 -3.96 2.62
C TYR A 95 10.38 -3.09 1.36
N THR A 96 11.41 -2.31 1.02
CA THR A 96 11.45 -1.48 -0.20
C THR A 96 11.22 -2.33 -1.45
N ALA A 97 11.90 -3.47 -1.58
CA ALA A 97 11.73 -4.37 -2.72
C ALA A 97 10.28 -4.89 -2.83
N THR A 98 9.67 -5.32 -1.72
CA THR A 98 8.27 -5.79 -1.73
C THR A 98 7.31 -4.69 -2.15
N LYS A 99 7.49 -3.46 -1.65
CA LYS A 99 6.58 -2.33 -1.93
C LYS A 99 6.75 -1.76 -3.34
N HIS A 100 7.97 -1.72 -3.89
CA HIS A 100 8.20 -1.46 -5.32
C HIS A 100 7.55 -2.54 -6.19
N GLY A 101 7.67 -3.81 -5.81
CA GLY A 101 7.00 -4.93 -6.47
C GLY A 101 5.48 -4.76 -6.52
N VAL A 102 4.85 -4.33 -5.41
CA VAL A 102 3.41 -4.04 -5.37
C VAL A 102 3.02 -2.93 -6.33
N VAL A 103 3.78 -1.83 -6.40
CA VAL A 103 3.54 -0.75 -7.36
C VAL A 103 3.69 -1.25 -8.80
N GLY A 104 4.73 -2.06 -9.08
CA GLY A 104 4.92 -2.67 -10.39
C GLY A 104 3.75 -3.57 -10.81
N MET A 105 3.35 -4.49 -9.93
CA MET A 105 2.21 -5.39 -10.16
C MET A 105 0.89 -4.62 -10.35
N THR A 106 0.68 -3.54 -9.59
CA THR A 106 -0.49 -2.66 -9.73
C THR A 106 -0.60 -2.08 -11.14
N LYS A 107 0.50 -1.60 -11.70
CA LYS A 107 0.54 -1.02 -13.06
C LYS A 107 0.25 -2.06 -14.12
N VAL A 108 0.84 -3.26 -14.02
CA VAL A 108 0.56 -4.35 -14.97
C VAL A 108 -0.89 -4.78 -14.90
N ALA A 109 -1.42 -5.02 -13.70
CA ALA A 109 -2.82 -5.41 -13.51
C ALA A 109 -3.79 -4.32 -14.02
N ALA A 110 -3.43 -3.03 -13.89
CA ALA A 110 -4.23 -1.95 -14.45
C ALA A 110 -4.33 -2.01 -15.99
N LEU A 111 -3.21 -2.33 -16.66
CA LEU A 111 -3.20 -2.53 -18.13
C LEU A 111 -4.04 -3.73 -18.54
N ASP A 112 -3.91 -4.84 -17.81
CA ASP A 112 -4.60 -6.09 -18.11
C ASP A 112 -6.13 -5.95 -17.90
N TYR A 113 -6.57 -5.19 -16.91
CA TYR A 113 -7.97 -5.16 -16.47
C TYR A 113 -8.75 -3.92 -16.87
N ALA A 114 -8.09 -2.85 -17.35
CA ALA A 114 -8.78 -1.65 -17.85
C ALA A 114 -9.83 -1.93 -18.94
N PRO A 115 -9.60 -2.86 -19.92
CA PRO A 115 -10.62 -3.19 -20.93
C PRO A 115 -11.91 -3.76 -20.35
N TYR A 116 -11.88 -4.25 -19.11
CA TYR A 116 -13.01 -4.83 -18.41
C TYR A 116 -13.65 -3.89 -17.39
N GLY A 117 -13.22 -2.62 -17.36
CA GLY A 117 -13.74 -1.61 -16.44
C GLY A 117 -13.29 -1.81 -14.98
N ILE A 118 -12.28 -2.65 -14.71
CA ILE A 118 -11.71 -2.83 -13.38
C ILE A 118 -10.55 -1.85 -13.20
N THR A 119 -10.63 -0.99 -12.18
CA THR A 119 -9.53 -0.10 -11.81
C THR A 119 -8.56 -0.79 -10.84
N VAL A 120 -7.27 -0.56 -11.01
CA VAL A 120 -6.24 -1.10 -10.11
C VAL A 120 -5.28 0.01 -9.70
N ASN A 121 -5.26 0.33 -8.40
CA ASN A 121 -4.45 1.43 -7.89
C ASN A 121 -3.69 1.03 -6.62
N ALA A 122 -2.57 1.70 -6.37
CA ALA A 122 -1.80 1.58 -5.15
C ALA A 122 -1.92 2.84 -4.30
N ILE A 123 -2.24 2.67 -3.02
CA ILE A 123 -2.09 3.71 -2.00
C ILE A 123 -0.69 3.57 -1.42
N CYS A 124 0.04 4.68 -1.30
CA CYS A 124 1.41 4.72 -0.82
C CYS A 124 1.49 5.58 0.46
N PRO A 125 1.16 5.00 1.63
CA PRO A 125 1.23 5.73 2.90
C PRO A 125 2.67 6.14 3.24
N GLY A 126 2.81 7.32 3.84
CA GLY A 126 3.99 7.72 4.59
C GLY A 126 3.95 7.18 6.03
N TYR A 127 4.56 7.91 6.95
CA TYR A 127 4.51 7.57 8.37
C TYR A 127 3.07 7.73 8.90
N THR A 128 2.38 6.62 9.12
CA THR A 128 0.98 6.59 9.55
C THR A 128 0.88 5.89 10.90
N LYS A 129 0.16 6.48 11.86
CA LYS A 129 -0.01 5.97 13.23
C LYS A 129 -0.79 4.66 13.24
N THR A 130 -0.09 3.55 13.12
CA THR A 130 -0.67 2.20 13.09
C THR A 130 0.14 1.23 13.95
N SER A 131 -0.38 0.03 14.12
CA SER A 131 0.31 -1.06 14.83
C SER A 131 1.62 -1.50 14.16
N ILE A 132 1.93 -1.07 12.94
CA ILE A 132 3.20 -1.36 12.26
C ILE A 132 4.41 -0.78 13.02
N PHE A 133 4.20 0.30 13.78
CA PHE A 133 5.21 0.87 14.66
C PHE A 133 5.30 0.13 16.01
N GLY A 134 4.35 -0.78 16.30
CA GLY A 134 4.33 -1.57 17.52
C GLY A 134 4.40 -0.69 18.78
N ASN A 135 5.32 -1.04 19.68
CA ASN A 135 5.61 -0.28 20.90
C ASN A 135 6.77 0.71 20.69
N ALA A 136 6.86 1.36 19.53
CA ALA A 136 7.89 2.35 19.27
C ALA A 136 7.87 3.44 20.35
N PRO A 137 9.03 3.81 20.92
CA PRO A 137 9.09 4.84 21.94
C PRO A 137 8.64 6.19 21.38
N GLU A 138 8.10 7.05 22.25
CA GLU A 138 7.58 8.37 21.86
C GLU A 138 8.61 9.23 21.12
N GLN A 139 9.89 9.09 21.48
CA GLN A 139 10.98 9.79 20.78
C GLN A 139 11.07 9.37 19.29
N ALA A 140 10.85 8.08 18.97
CA ALA A 140 10.83 7.60 17.61
C ALA A 140 9.61 8.14 16.83
N LEU A 141 8.45 8.17 17.45
CA LEU A 141 7.24 8.75 16.85
C LEU A 141 7.40 10.24 16.59
N THR A 142 8.04 10.95 17.53
CA THR A 142 8.39 12.37 17.38
C THR A 142 9.37 12.59 16.25
N PHE A 143 10.35 11.71 16.07
CA PHE A 143 11.30 11.76 14.95
C PHE A 143 10.56 11.63 13.62
N PHE A 144 9.68 10.63 13.46
CA PHE A 144 8.90 10.45 12.23
C PHE A 144 7.98 11.63 11.93
N ALA A 145 7.40 12.24 12.96
CA ALA A 145 6.59 13.43 12.79
C ALA A 145 7.39 14.63 12.29
N LYS A 146 8.61 14.82 12.81
CA LYS A 146 9.52 15.92 12.39
C LYS A 146 10.12 15.70 11.02
N ASP A 147 10.35 14.45 10.64
CA ASP A 147 10.88 14.09 9.32
C ASP A 147 9.83 14.28 8.20
N CYS A 148 8.55 14.34 8.55
CA CYS A 148 7.47 14.60 7.61
C CYS A 148 7.31 16.11 7.41
N PRO A 149 7.28 16.64 6.15
CA PRO A 149 7.06 18.05 5.87
C PRO A 149 5.76 18.62 6.47
N ALA A 150 4.73 17.80 6.58
CA ALA A 150 3.48 18.18 7.23
C ALA A 150 3.60 18.38 8.75
N GLY A 151 4.78 18.11 9.36
CA GLY A 151 5.05 18.25 10.81
C GLY A 151 4.35 17.22 11.68
N ARG A 152 3.73 16.20 11.09
CA ARG A 152 3.00 15.15 11.81
C ARG A 152 3.01 13.83 11.07
N MET A 153 2.77 12.76 11.78
CA MET A 153 2.39 11.49 11.17
C MET A 153 0.94 11.55 10.67
N GLY A 154 0.62 10.78 9.63
CA GLY A 154 -0.75 10.60 9.15
C GLY A 154 -1.59 9.77 10.13
N ASN A 155 -2.91 9.93 10.06
CA ASN A 155 -3.86 9.06 10.72
C ASN A 155 -4.31 7.95 9.73
N PRO A 156 -4.64 6.74 10.21
CA PRO A 156 -5.07 5.64 9.34
C PRO A 156 -6.27 5.99 8.44
N GLU A 157 -7.19 6.81 8.94
CA GLU A 157 -8.39 7.25 8.23
C GLU A 157 -8.06 8.05 6.97
N GLU A 158 -6.91 8.75 6.92
CA GLU A 158 -6.50 9.52 5.74
C GLU A 158 -6.21 8.59 4.54
N CYS A 159 -5.66 7.41 4.80
CA CYS A 159 -5.54 6.35 3.78
C CYS A 159 -6.90 5.73 3.44
N GLY A 160 -7.77 5.56 4.46
CA GLY A 160 -9.13 5.05 4.30
C GLY A 160 -9.99 5.93 3.40
N TYR A 161 -9.88 7.26 3.52
CA TYR A 161 -10.61 8.20 2.66
C TYR A 161 -10.20 8.08 1.20
N LEU A 162 -8.91 7.90 0.93
CA LEU A 162 -8.46 7.63 -0.44
C LEU A 162 -8.95 6.26 -0.94
N ALA A 163 -8.94 5.23 -0.11
CA ALA A 163 -9.48 3.93 -0.48
C ALA A 163 -10.98 4.01 -0.82
N LEU A 164 -11.76 4.74 -0.01
CA LEU A 164 -13.18 4.98 -0.27
C LEU A 164 -13.42 5.71 -1.61
N PHE A 165 -12.64 6.74 -1.89
CA PHE A 165 -12.70 7.46 -3.16
C PHE A 165 -12.37 6.55 -4.34
N LEU A 166 -11.26 5.78 -4.25
CA LEU A 166 -10.84 4.87 -5.32
C LEU A 166 -11.81 3.71 -5.55
N ALA A 167 -12.59 3.32 -4.54
CA ALA A 167 -13.63 2.30 -4.64
C ALA A 167 -14.93 2.84 -5.24
N SER A 168 -15.08 4.15 -5.37
CA SER A 168 -16.31 4.79 -5.86
C SER A 168 -16.31 5.00 -7.37
N ASP A 169 -17.51 5.30 -7.92
CA ASP A 169 -17.67 5.64 -9.34
C ASP A 169 -16.94 6.93 -9.74
N LEU A 170 -16.60 7.79 -8.78
CA LEU A 170 -15.85 9.03 -9.02
C LEU A 170 -14.41 8.78 -9.50
N ALA A 171 -13.86 7.59 -9.25
CA ALA A 171 -12.49 7.22 -9.60
C ALA A 171 -12.38 6.29 -10.83
N ARG A 172 -13.46 6.11 -11.60
CA ARG A 172 -13.52 5.13 -12.72
C ARG A 172 -12.48 5.34 -13.82
N TYR A 173 -11.88 6.52 -13.93
CA TYR A 173 -10.82 6.81 -14.90
C TYR A 173 -9.42 6.84 -14.27
N ILE A 174 -9.31 6.54 -12.97
CA ILE A 174 -8.04 6.45 -12.24
C ILE A 174 -7.66 4.98 -12.13
N THR A 175 -6.65 4.55 -12.89
CA THR A 175 -6.13 3.19 -12.86
C THR A 175 -4.62 3.20 -13.14
N GLY A 176 -3.86 2.29 -12.52
CA GLY A 176 -2.40 2.20 -12.60
C GLY A 176 -1.65 3.24 -11.78
N ALA A 177 -2.34 4.02 -10.97
CA ALA A 177 -1.74 5.06 -10.15
C ALA A 177 -1.11 4.48 -8.87
N ALA A 178 0.03 5.07 -8.47
CA ALA A 178 0.62 4.91 -7.13
C ALA A 178 0.51 6.26 -6.43
N ILE A 179 -0.43 6.38 -5.50
CA ILE A 179 -0.85 7.66 -4.93
C ILE A 179 -0.29 7.81 -3.51
N PRO A 180 0.64 8.77 -3.28
CA PRO A 180 1.15 9.07 -1.95
C PRO A 180 0.07 9.64 -1.02
N VAL A 181 0.07 9.18 0.24
CA VAL A 181 -0.67 9.77 1.36
C VAL A 181 0.35 9.94 2.47
N ASP A 182 1.20 10.95 2.37
CA ASP A 182 2.47 10.96 3.08
C ASP A 182 2.91 12.32 3.64
N GLY A 183 2.04 13.33 3.59
CA GLY A 183 2.37 14.68 4.06
C GLY A 183 3.57 15.31 3.34
N ALA A 184 3.73 15.01 2.04
CA ALA A 184 4.79 15.45 1.15
C ALA A 184 6.16 14.78 1.41
N LEU A 185 6.23 13.69 2.17
CA LEU A 185 7.49 13.01 2.51
C LEU A 185 8.24 12.50 1.27
N SER A 186 7.52 12.09 0.21
CA SER A 186 8.10 11.60 -1.04
C SER A 186 8.22 12.67 -2.14
N ALA A 187 7.80 13.91 -1.89
CA ALA A 187 7.73 14.94 -2.93
C ALA A 187 9.11 15.51 -3.33
N GLY A 188 10.13 15.30 -2.53
CA GLY A 188 11.49 15.78 -2.83
C GLY A 188 12.43 15.81 -1.65
N HIS A 189 13.61 16.38 -1.86
CA HIS A 189 14.63 16.57 -0.83
C HIS A 189 14.19 17.64 0.17
N GLN A 190 14.15 17.27 1.45
CA GLN A 190 13.93 18.23 2.52
C GLN A 190 15.24 18.89 2.93
N ASN A 191 15.48 20.09 2.45
CA ASN A 191 16.54 20.95 3.00
C ASN A 191 15.91 21.95 3.99
N VAL A 192 15.33 21.42 5.06
CA VAL A 192 14.53 22.18 6.03
C VAL A 192 15.38 23.17 6.83
N SER A 193 16.69 22.97 6.89
CA SER A 193 17.56 23.77 7.75
C SER A 193 17.81 25.21 7.27
N THR A 194 17.42 25.54 6.04
CA THR A 194 17.77 26.84 5.44
C THR A 194 16.59 27.69 4.98
N TRP A 195 15.38 27.10 4.93
CA TRP A 195 14.21 27.83 4.46
C TRP A 195 13.38 28.33 5.65
N LYS A 196 13.42 29.65 5.87
CA LYS A 196 12.56 30.35 6.82
C LYS A 196 11.61 31.23 6.04
N HIS A 197 10.34 31.13 6.32
CA HIS A 197 9.32 31.99 5.74
C HIS A 197 8.78 32.97 6.78
N PRO A 198 8.81 34.29 6.53
CA PRO A 198 8.48 35.31 7.53
C PRO A 198 7.08 35.20 8.12
N LEU A 199 6.17 34.45 7.48
CA LEU A 199 4.78 34.26 7.95
C LEU A 199 4.60 33.02 8.84
N PHE A 200 5.65 32.20 9.01
CA PHE A 200 5.56 30.91 9.74
C PHE A 200 6.66 30.73 10.79
N ASP A 201 7.42 31.77 11.11
CA ASP A 201 8.42 31.83 12.21
C ASP A 201 7.78 32.27 13.52
#